data_13602bd90543cca5a6110daf68e33336
#
_entry.id   13602bd90543cca5a6110daf68e33336
#
_cell.length_a   1.000
_cell.length_b   1.000
_cell.length_c   1.000
_cell.angle_alpha   90.00
_cell.angle_beta   90.00
_cell.angle_gamma   90.00
#
_symmetry.space_group_name_H-M   'P 1'
#
loop_
_entity.id
_entity.type
_entity.pdbx_description
1 polymer ?
#
loop_
_entity_poly.entity_id
_entity_poly.type
_entity_poly.pdbx_seq_one_letter_code
_entity_poly.pdbx_strand_id
1 'polypeptide(L)'
;GEAAAAKFYLDRGCRLLTHNFRTRMGELDVVVQEPDGTVVICEVKTRAEGSMTTPAEAVDKAKQRRLIRAAEIYMQTTGLSDAPVRFDVAEVKPLDSGRWMVHIIRGAFLA
;
A
#
# COMPACT_ATOMS: atom_id res chain seq x y z
N GLY A 1 4.30 6.65 9.62
CA GLY A 1 4.48 5.41 8.89
C GLY A 1 4.14 5.50 7.41
N GLU A 2 3.03 6.14 7.06
CA GLU A 2 2.63 6.23 5.66
C GLU A 2 3.60 7.06 4.83
N ALA A 3 4.15 8.13 5.40
CA ALA A 3 5.14 8.95 4.71
C ALA A 3 6.40 8.14 4.38
N ALA A 4 6.83 7.26 5.29
CA ALA A 4 7.99 6.41 5.06
C ALA A 4 7.73 5.40 3.93
N ALA A 5 6.53 4.81 3.89
CA ALA A 5 6.15 3.90 2.82
C ALA A 5 6.10 4.64 1.47
N ALA A 6 5.50 5.81 1.43
CA ALA A 6 5.44 6.63 0.23
C ALA A 6 6.85 6.97 -0.28
N LYS A 7 7.73 7.39 0.62
CA LYS A 7 9.11 7.72 0.27
C LYS A 7 9.83 6.53 -0.37
N PHE A 8 9.61 5.32 0.16
CA PHE A 8 10.19 4.12 -0.40
C PHE A 8 9.89 4.00 -1.90
N TYR A 9 8.63 4.19 -2.27
CA TYR A 9 8.22 4.10 -3.67
C TYR A 9 8.73 5.26 -4.51
N LEU A 10 8.70 6.47 -3.96
CA LEU A 10 9.17 7.66 -4.69
C LEU A 10 10.67 7.55 -5.00
N ASP A 11 11.46 7.03 -4.06
CA ASP A 11 12.89 6.81 -4.26
C ASP A 11 13.18 5.80 -5.38
N ARG A 12 12.19 5.00 -5.76
CA ARG A 12 12.30 4.00 -6.83
C ARG A 12 11.64 4.42 -8.13
N GLY A 13 11.33 5.69 -8.25
CA GLY A 13 10.80 6.25 -9.49
C GLY A 13 9.28 6.18 -9.63
N CYS A 14 8.57 5.77 -8.59
CA CYS A 14 7.11 5.79 -8.61
C CYS A 14 6.59 7.20 -8.38
N ARG A 15 5.37 7.45 -8.85
CA ARG A 15 4.67 8.71 -8.64
C ARG A 15 3.59 8.51 -7.59
N LEU A 16 3.50 9.41 -6.61
CA LEU A 16 2.42 9.37 -5.63
C LEU A 16 1.12 9.83 -6.28
N LEU A 17 0.09 8.98 -6.27
CA LEU A 17 -1.22 9.32 -6.79
C LEU A 17 -2.11 9.89 -5.69
N THR A 18 -2.17 9.23 -4.54
CA THR A 18 -2.93 9.72 -3.39
C THR A 18 -2.50 9.00 -2.11
N HIS A 19 -2.93 9.53 -0.98
CA HIS A 19 -2.80 8.87 0.32
C HIS A 19 -4.08 9.12 1.12
N ASN A 20 -4.39 8.22 2.03
CA ASN A 20 -5.58 8.31 2.89
C ASN A 20 -6.86 8.53 2.09
N PHE A 21 -7.00 7.80 0.98
CA PHE A 21 -8.20 7.88 0.14
C PHE A 21 -9.32 7.07 0.82
N ARG A 22 -10.38 7.75 1.23
CA ARG A 22 -11.48 7.12 1.95
C ARG A 22 -12.65 6.82 1.03
N THR A 23 -13.19 5.61 1.19
CA THR A 23 -14.42 5.19 0.50
C THR A 23 -15.36 4.55 1.52
N ARG A 24 -16.60 4.34 1.13
CA ARG A 24 -17.56 3.61 1.97
C ARG A 24 -17.14 2.15 2.19
N MET A 25 -16.26 1.62 1.35
CA MET A 25 -15.79 0.23 1.45
C MET A 25 -14.51 0.08 2.27
N GLY A 26 -13.80 1.17 2.51
CA GLY A 26 -12.54 1.16 3.22
C GLY A 26 -11.64 2.31 2.81
N GLU A 27 -10.44 2.34 3.38
CA GLU A 27 -9.46 3.39 3.14
C GLU A 27 -8.23 2.81 2.45
N LEU A 28 -7.68 3.56 1.49
CA LEU A 28 -6.41 3.25 0.84
C LEU A 28 -5.33 4.14 1.46
N ASP A 29 -4.32 3.52 2.08
CA ASP A 29 -3.30 4.27 2.81
C ASP A 29 -2.38 5.05 1.88
N VAL A 30 -1.80 4.36 0.90
CA VAL A 30 -0.87 4.93 -0.07
C VAL A 30 -1.16 4.32 -1.43
N VAL A 31 -1.26 5.15 -2.46
CA VAL A 31 -1.42 4.71 -3.84
C VAL A 31 -0.35 5.38 -4.69
N VAL A 32 0.45 4.58 -5.35
CA VAL A 32 1.50 5.08 -6.25
C VAL A 32 1.35 4.45 -7.62
N GLN A 33 2.04 5.03 -8.61
CA GLN A 33 2.08 4.48 -9.95
C GLN A 33 3.53 4.24 -10.36
N GLU A 34 3.82 3.04 -10.81
CA GLU A 34 5.14 2.68 -11.30
C GLU A 34 5.37 3.29 -12.70
N PRO A 35 6.65 3.42 -13.12
CA PRO A 35 6.95 3.96 -14.46
C PRO A 35 6.27 3.21 -15.59
N ASP A 36 5.99 1.91 -15.42
CA ASP A 36 5.30 1.11 -16.43
C ASP A 36 3.78 1.29 -16.43
N GLY A 37 3.24 2.13 -15.54
CA GLY A 37 1.80 2.40 -15.46
C GLY A 37 1.07 1.57 -14.41
N THR A 38 1.70 0.58 -13.80
CA THR A 38 1.06 -0.24 -12.75
C THR A 38 0.69 0.63 -11.55
N VAL A 39 -0.56 0.56 -11.13
CA VAL A 39 -1.03 1.23 -9.92
C VAL A 39 -0.80 0.30 -8.74
N VAL A 40 -0.10 0.79 -7.73
CA VAL A 40 0.22 0.02 -6.53
C VAL A 40 -0.62 0.54 -5.38
N ILE A 41 -1.47 -0.31 -4.84
CA ILE A 41 -2.27 -0.04 -3.65
C ILE A 41 -1.49 -0.62 -2.48
N CYS A 42 -1.00 0.24 -1.59
CA CYS A 42 -0.14 -0.17 -0.50
C CYS A 42 -0.84 0.02 0.85
N GLU A 43 -1.06 -1.06 1.56
CA GLU A 43 -1.53 -1.04 2.94
C GLU A 43 -0.32 -0.88 3.85
N VAL A 44 -0.38 0.08 4.78
CA VAL A 44 0.74 0.38 5.66
C VAL A 44 0.46 -0.17 7.06
N LYS A 45 1.39 -0.97 7.58
CA LYS A 45 1.32 -1.56 8.92
C LYS A 45 2.51 -1.07 9.74
N THR A 46 2.24 -0.35 10.82
CA THR A 46 3.28 0.06 11.76
C THR A 46 3.52 -1.08 12.74
N ARG A 47 4.76 -1.50 12.88
CA ARG A 47 5.15 -2.60 13.76
C ARG A 47 6.04 -2.08 14.89
N ALA A 48 5.86 -2.67 16.06
CA ALA A 48 6.77 -2.45 17.16
C ALA A 48 8.07 -3.22 16.89
N GLU A 49 9.15 -2.77 17.52
CA GLU A 49 10.42 -3.47 17.43
C GLU A 49 10.26 -4.92 17.89
N GLY A 50 10.87 -5.85 17.17
CA GLY A 50 10.79 -7.26 17.46
C GLY A 50 9.55 -7.97 16.91
N SER A 51 8.57 -7.23 16.42
CA SER A 51 7.39 -7.82 15.78
C SER A 51 7.71 -8.24 14.36
N MET A 52 7.35 -9.47 14.02
CA MET A 52 7.52 -10.01 12.67
C MET A 52 6.18 -10.55 12.21
N THR A 53 5.83 -10.25 10.97
CA THR A 53 4.59 -10.73 10.34
C THR A 53 4.94 -11.49 9.08
N THR A 54 4.38 -12.68 8.93
CA THR A 54 4.53 -13.42 7.67
C THR A 54 3.64 -12.78 6.61
N PRO A 55 3.95 -12.95 5.32
CA PRO A 55 3.08 -12.46 4.26
C PRO A 55 1.63 -12.93 4.40
N ALA A 56 1.43 -14.17 4.83
CA ALA A 56 0.09 -14.74 4.99
C ALA A 56 -0.71 -14.04 6.09
N GLU A 57 -0.04 -13.44 7.07
CA GLU A 57 -0.67 -12.75 8.22
C GLU A 57 -0.81 -11.26 8.01
N ALA A 58 -0.25 -10.71 6.92
CA ALA A 58 -0.19 -9.27 6.72
C ALA A 58 -1.58 -8.65 6.60
N VAL A 59 -2.47 -9.30 5.85
CA VAL A 59 -3.84 -8.82 5.64
C VAL A 59 -4.77 -10.02 5.54
N ASP A 60 -5.81 -10.06 6.38
CA ASP A 60 -6.78 -11.15 6.33
C ASP A 60 -7.72 -11.02 5.11
N LYS A 61 -8.48 -12.08 4.84
CA LYS A 61 -9.34 -12.13 3.65
C LYS A 61 -10.41 -11.04 3.63
N ALA A 62 -10.98 -10.72 4.78
CA ALA A 62 -12.02 -9.68 4.87
C ALA A 62 -11.42 -8.31 4.52
N LYS A 63 -10.22 -8.01 5.04
CA LYS A 63 -9.52 -6.76 4.74
C LYS A 63 -9.12 -6.71 3.27
N GLN A 64 -8.65 -7.84 2.71
CA GLN A 64 -8.31 -7.92 1.29
C GLN A 64 -9.52 -7.54 0.42
N ARG A 65 -10.69 -8.09 0.73
CA ARG A 65 -11.91 -7.78 -0.03
C ARG A 65 -12.26 -6.30 0.05
N ARG A 66 -12.13 -5.69 1.24
CA ARG A 66 -12.39 -4.26 1.40
C ARG A 66 -11.42 -3.41 0.60
N LEU A 67 -10.13 -3.78 0.62
CA LEU A 67 -9.11 -3.05 -0.14
C LEU A 67 -9.34 -3.16 -1.64
N ILE A 68 -9.71 -4.34 -2.13
CA ILE A 68 -10.01 -4.56 -3.54
C ILE A 68 -11.19 -3.68 -3.97
N ARG A 69 -12.26 -3.63 -3.16
CA ARG A 69 -13.44 -2.80 -3.45
C ARG A 69 -13.10 -1.31 -3.43
N ALA A 70 -12.34 -0.87 -2.43
CA ALA A 70 -11.91 0.52 -2.34
C ALA A 70 -11.03 0.91 -3.54
N ALA A 71 -10.15 0.00 -3.96
CA ALA A 71 -9.30 0.21 -5.13
C ALA A 71 -10.13 0.34 -6.41
N GLU A 72 -11.16 -0.48 -6.59
CA GLU A 72 -12.05 -0.38 -7.74
C GLU A 72 -12.71 1.00 -7.81
N ILE A 73 -13.19 1.49 -6.67
CA ILE A 73 -13.80 2.82 -6.59
C ILE A 73 -12.78 3.89 -6.98
N TYR A 74 -11.56 3.80 -6.44
CA TYR A 74 -10.50 4.75 -6.76
C TYR A 74 -10.16 4.75 -8.25
N MET A 75 -9.98 3.56 -8.83
CA MET A 75 -9.60 3.44 -10.24
C MET A 75 -10.69 3.99 -11.17
N GLN A 76 -11.96 3.73 -10.86
CA GLN A 76 -13.07 4.27 -11.63
C GLN A 76 -13.16 5.79 -11.51
N THR A 77 -13.03 6.30 -10.28
CA THR A 77 -13.14 7.73 -10.01
C THR A 77 -12.03 8.53 -10.71
N THR A 78 -10.85 7.96 -10.85
CA THR A 78 -9.69 8.65 -11.42
C THR A 78 -9.43 8.33 -12.89
N GLY A 79 -10.27 7.50 -13.52
CA GLY A 79 -10.10 7.14 -14.92
C GLY A 79 -8.97 6.17 -15.19
N LEU A 80 -8.57 5.39 -14.18
CA LEU A 80 -7.45 4.45 -14.29
C LEU A 80 -7.91 2.99 -14.38
N SER A 81 -9.18 2.75 -14.73
CA SER A 81 -9.77 1.41 -14.72
C SER A 81 -9.03 0.40 -15.61
N ASP A 82 -8.32 0.85 -16.64
CA ASP A 82 -7.60 -0.03 -17.55
C ASP A 82 -6.15 -0.29 -17.11
N ALA A 83 -5.67 0.39 -16.08
CA ALA A 83 -4.30 0.19 -15.62
C ALA A 83 -4.17 -1.12 -14.82
N PRO A 84 -3.02 -1.81 -14.92
CA PRO A 84 -2.75 -2.94 -14.03
C PRO A 84 -2.70 -2.47 -12.57
N VAL A 85 -3.13 -3.33 -11.65
CA VAL A 85 -3.15 -3.04 -10.22
C VAL A 85 -2.38 -4.11 -9.47
N ARG A 86 -1.57 -3.68 -8.50
CA ARG A 86 -0.88 -4.59 -7.59
C ARG A 86 -1.17 -4.15 -6.16
N PHE A 87 -1.36 -5.12 -5.27
CA PHE A 87 -1.59 -4.88 -3.85
C PHE A 87 -0.34 -5.24 -3.07
N ASP A 88 0.24 -4.24 -2.40
CA ASP A 88 1.42 -4.41 -1.55
C ASP A 88 1.07 -4.15 -0.10
N VAL A 89 1.87 -4.68 0.81
CA VAL A 89 1.83 -4.33 2.22
C VAL A 89 3.19 -3.77 2.61
N ALA A 90 3.20 -2.60 3.23
CA ALA A 90 4.42 -2.01 3.77
C ALA A 90 4.40 -2.17 5.29
N GLU A 91 5.33 -2.95 5.81
CA GLU A 91 5.58 -3.00 7.24
C GLU A 91 6.63 -1.95 7.57
N VAL A 92 6.30 -1.02 8.45
CA VAL A 92 7.20 0.08 8.81
C VAL A 92 7.49 0.04 10.31
N LYS A 93 8.75 0.25 10.68
CA LYS A 93 9.20 0.27 12.06
C LYS A 93 9.99 1.53 12.33
N PRO A 94 9.68 2.26 13.41
CA PRO A 94 10.55 3.36 13.82
C PRO A 94 11.86 2.82 14.40
N LEU A 95 12.96 3.45 14.06
CA LEU A 95 14.28 3.12 14.58
C LEU A 95 14.71 4.19 15.60
N ASP A 96 15.63 3.82 16.49
CA ASP A 96 16.14 4.73 17.52
C ASP A 96 16.79 6.00 16.93
N SER A 97 17.29 5.89 15.71
CA SER A 97 17.90 7.01 14.99
C SER A 97 16.90 8.05 14.49
N GLY A 98 15.60 7.84 14.68
CA GLY A 98 14.55 8.68 14.09
C GLY A 98 14.22 8.30 12.65
N ARG A 99 14.91 7.32 12.10
CA ARG A 99 14.63 6.77 10.78
C ARG A 99 13.54 5.71 10.86
N TRP A 100 13.05 5.30 9.69
CA TRP A 100 12.07 4.22 9.56
C TRP A 100 12.66 3.08 8.75
N MET A 101 12.45 1.86 9.23
CA MET A 101 12.68 0.67 8.42
C MET A 101 11.40 0.37 7.65
N VAL A 102 11.52 0.17 6.34
CA VAL A 102 10.38 -0.17 5.48
C VAL A 102 10.64 -1.53 4.85
N HIS A 103 9.70 -2.44 5.06
CA HIS A 103 9.72 -3.77 4.44
C HIS A 103 8.48 -3.92 3.59
N ILE A 104 8.66 -4.09 2.28
CA ILE A 104 7.54 -4.22 1.35
C ILE A 104 7.28 -5.68 1.05
N ILE A 105 6.05 -6.11 1.28
CA ILE A 105 5.55 -7.40 0.80
C ILE A 105 4.86 -7.11 -0.53
N ARG A 106 5.59 -7.32 -1.60
CA ARG A 106 5.14 -7.00 -2.94
C ARG A 106 4.17 -8.05 -3.44
N GLY A 107 3.04 -7.60 -4.02
CA GLY A 107 2.04 -8.54 -4.52
C GLY A 107 1.50 -9.42 -3.41
N ALA A 108 1.15 -8.82 -2.27
CA ALA A 108 0.76 -9.55 -1.06
C ALA A 108 -0.51 -10.39 -1.26
N PHE A 109 -1.38 -9.97 -2.17
CA PHE A 109 -2.59 -10.72 -2.54
C PHE A 109 -3.07 -10.28 -3.91
N LEU A 110 -3.93 -11.08 -4.49
CA LEU A 110 -4.52 -10.84 -5.82
C LEU A 110 -5.98 -10.42 -5.69
N ALA A 111 -6.39 -9.59 -6.63
CA ALA A 111 -7.79 -9.19 -6.72
C ALA A 111 -8.70 -10.35 -7.13
#